data_65cfc6e6c81a877a6403b13a286c7014
#
_entry.id   65cfc6e6c81a877a6403b13a286c7014
#
_cell.length_a   1.000
_cell.length_b   1.000
_cell.length_c   1.000
_cell.angle_alpha   90.00
_cell.angle_beta   90.00
_cell.angle_gamma   90.00
#
_symmetry.space_group_name_H-M   'P 1'
#
loop_
_entity.id
_entity.type
_entity.pdbx_description
1 polymer ?
#
loop_
_entity_poly.entity_id
_entity_poly.type
_entity_poly.pdbx_seq_one_letter_code
_entity_poly.pdbx_strand_id
1 'polypeptide(L)' 'MHVRDVQQRAWQNKVEKDFNTTDVPLEFSLMTAEVGEAFTAWRKNRPDFGEELADVALYLVAIAEMTRSSPECLHGV' A
#
# COMPACT_ATOMS: atom_id res chain seq x y z
N MET A 1 16.10 10.14 3.78
CA MET A 1 15.27 9.31 2.88
C MET A 1 14.01 10.07 2.50
N HIS A 2 13.75 10.16 1.22
CA HIS A 2 12.52 10.81 0.76
C HIS A 2 11.40 9.78 0.62
N VAL A 3 10.19 10.19 0.95
CA VAL A 3 9.00 9.34 0.77
C VAL A 3 8.89 8.87 -0.67
N ARG A 4 9.27 9.72 -1.61
CA ARG A 4 9.24 9.40 -3.03
C ARG A 4 10.14 8.23 -3.38
N ASP A 5 11.32 8.15 -2.76
CA ASP A 5 12.24 7.03 -2.99
C ASP A 5 11.65 5.72 -2.50
N VAL A 6 11.04 5.73 -1.33
CA VAL A 6 10.36 4.56 -0.78
C VAL A 6 9.21 4.16 -1.70
N GLN A 7 8.45 5.12 -2.16
CA GLN A 7 7.32 4.89 -3.06
C GLN A 7 7.78 4.22 -4.37
N GLN A 8 8.84 4.71 -4.96
CA GLN A 8 9.37 4.15 -6.20
C GLN A 8 9.86 2.72 -6.01
N ARG A 9 10.55 2.46 -4.92
CA ARG A 9 11.05 1.11 -4.62
C ARG A 9 9.91 0.12 -4.42
N ALA A 10 8.88 0.54 -3.70
CA ALA A 10 7.71 -0.29 -3.49
C ALA A 10 7.01 -0.60 -4.80
N TRP A 11 6.89 0.41 -5.66
CA TRP A 11 6.28 0.25 -6.98
C TRP A 11 7.07 -0.71 -7.86
N GLN A 12 8.39 -0.54 -7.93
CA GLN A 12 9.25 -1.40 -8.73
C GLN A 12 9.16 -2.85 -8.27
N ASN A 13 9.17 -3.05 -6.96
CA ASN A 13 9.07 -4.39 -6.39
C ASN A 13 7.73 -5.04 -6.78
N LYS A 14 6.66 -4.26 -6.76
CA LYS A 14 5.33 -4.71 -7.12
C LYS A 14 5.26 -5.13 -8.59
N VAL A 15 5.84 -4.32 -9.46
CA VAL A 15 5.87 -4.59 -10.90
C VAL A 15 6.71 -5.83 -11.21
N GLU A 16 7.88 -5.95 -10.61
CA GLU A 16 8.78 -7.08 -10.83
C GLU A 16 8.18 -8.40 -10.39
N LYS A 17 7.34 -8.37 -9.36
CA LYS A 17 6.72 -9.58 -8.82
C LYS A 17 5.34 -9.85 -9.40
N ASP A 18 4.97 -9.10 -10.41
CA ASP A 18 3.69 -9.29 -11.10
C ASP A 18 2.48 -9.09 -10.19
N PHE A 19 2.62 -8.26 -9.18
CA PHE A 19 1.50 -7.90 -8.32
C PHE A 19 0.55 -6.97 -9.05
N ASN A 20 -0.66 -6.80 -8.48
CA ASN A 20 -1.66 -5.91 -9.03
C ASN A 20 -1.10 -4.48 -9.17
N THR A 21 -1.19 -3.93 -10.36
CA THR A 21 -0.71 -2.56 -10.64
C THR A 21 -1.78 -1.70 -11.30
N THR A 22 -2.97 -2.24 -11.54
CA THR A 22 -4.00 -1.55 -12.31
C THR A 22 -5.35 -1.46 -11.60
N ASP A 23 -5.67 -2.40 -10.72
CA ASP A 23 -6.96 -2.43 -10.04
C ASP A 23 -6.88 -1.69 -8.72
N VAL A 24 -7.15 -0.40 -8.75
CA VAL A 24 -7.06 0.47 -7.57
C VAL A 24 -8.07 0.06 -6.48
N PRO A 25 -9.34 -0.19 -6.81
CA PRO A 25 -10.29 -0.65 -5.77
C PRO A 25 -9.84 -1.92 -5.06
N LEU A 26 -9.25 -2.86 -5.78
CA LEU A 26 -8.72 -4.07 -5.16
C LEU A 26 -7.60 -3.73 -4.16
N GLU A 27 -6.69 -2.83 -4.54
CA GLU A 27 -5.60 -2.42 -3.64
C GLU A 27 -6.14 -1.77 -2.37
N PHE A 28 -7.17 -0.93 -2.48
CA PHE A 28 -7.81 -0.34 -1.31
C PHE A 28 -8.41 -1.43 -0.40
N SER A 29 -9.05 -2.43 -1.00
CA SER A 29 -9.62 -3.53 -0.23
C SER A 29 -8.54 -4.30 0.53
N LEU A 30 -7.44 -4.60 -0.14
CA LEU A 30 -6.33 -5.32 0.48
C LEU A 30 -5.69 -4.49 1.58
N MET A 31 -5.52 -3.19 1.36
CA MET A 31 -4.98 -2.30 2.39
C MET A 31 -5.89 -2.25 3.60
N THR A 32 -7.20 -2.18 3.38
CA THR A 32 -8.17 -2.15 4.48
C THR A 32 -8.07 -3.42 5.32
N ALA A 33 -7.89 -4.57 4.68
CA ALA A 33 -7.70 -5.82 5.39
C ALA A 33 -6.42 -5.78 6.24
N GLU A 34 -5.34 -5.23 5.70
CA GLU A 34 -4.07 -5.11 6.44
C GLU A 34 -4.21 -4.14 7.62
N VAL A 35 -4.97 -3.07 7.47
CA VAL A 35 -5.26 -2.16 8.58
C VAL A 35 -5.95 -2.92 9.71
N GLY A 36 -6.91 -3.78 9.37
CA GLY A 36 -7.59 -4.60 10.37
C GLY A 36 -6.64 -5.55 11.08
N GLU A 37 -5.73 -6.17 10.32
CA GLU A 37 -4.72 -7.06 10.92
C GLU A 37 -3.76 -6.31 11.81
N ALA A 38 -3.34 -5.11 11.42
CA ALA A 38 -2.45 -4.28 12.24
C ALA A 38 -3.16 -3.90 13.55
N PHE A 39 -4.42 -3.52 13.48
CA PHE A 39 -5.19 -3.19 14.67
C PHE A 39 -5.31 -4.38 15.60
N THR A 40 -5.59 -5.56 15.04
CA THR A 40 -5.69 -6.78 15.83
C THR A 40 -4.36 -7.12 16.49
N ALA A 41 -3.25 -6.98 15.75
CA ALA A 41 -1.93 -7.23 16.30
C ALA A 41 -1.61 -6.28 17.46
N TRP A 42 -1.96 -5.00 17.30
CA TRP A 42 -1.76 -4.01 18.36
C TRP A 42 -2.62 -4.34 19.58
N ARG A 43 -3.89 -4.62 19.35
CA ARG A 43 -4.84 -4.90 20.44
C ARG A 43 -4.44 -6.13 21.23
N LYS A 44 -3.91 -7.14 20.53
CA LYS A 44 -3.48 -8.40 21.16
C LYS A 44 -2.02 -8.37 21.59
N ASN A 45 -1.35 -7.26 21.42
CA ASN A 45 0.04 -7.08 21.81
C ASN A 45 0.96 -8.09 21.12
N ARG A 46 0.74 -8.35 19.84
CA ARG A 46 1.52 -9.32 19.08
C ARG A 46 2.85 -8.73 18.64
N PRO A 47 3.91 -9.57 18.56
CA PRO A 47 5.23 -9.09 18.18
C PRO A 47 5.33 -8.65 16.71
N ASP A 48 4.42 -9.09 15.83
CA ASP A 48 4.44 -8.75 14.43
C ASP A 48 3.69 -7.45 14.09
N PHE A 49 3.27 -6.69 15.10
CA PHE A 49 2.55 -5.44 14.89
C PHE A 49 3.29 -4.48 13.95
N GLY A 50 4.60 -4.32 14.14
CA GLY A 50 5.39 -3.43 13.29
C GLY A 50 5.41 -3.87 11.84
N GLU A 51 5.47 -5.17 11.60
CA GLU A 51 5.44 -5.73 10.24
C GLU A 51 4.09 -5.46 9.58
N GLU A 52 3.00 -5.61 10.33
CA GLU A 52 1.66 -5.34 9.82
C GLU A 52 1.50 -3.87 9.44
N LEU A 53 2.04 -2.97 10.25
CA LEU A 53 2.03 -1.54 9.92
C LEU A 53 2.85 -1.25 8.66
N ALA A 54 3.98 -1.90 8.51
CA ALA A 54 4.82 -1.73 7.32
C ALA A 54 4.07 -2.18 6.07
N ASP A 55 3.30 -3.26 6.16
CA ASP A 55 2.50 -3.74 5.04
C ASP A 55 1.43 -2.72 4.65
N VAL A 56 0.78 -2.09 5.64
CA VAL A 56 -0.19 -1.02 5.36
C VAL A 56 0.49 0.13 4.61
N ALA A 57 1.69 0.52 5.05
CA ALA A 57 2.42 1.61 4.41
C ALA A 57 2.79 1.26 2.96
N LEU A 58 3.16 0.02 2.69
CA LEU A 58 3.49 -0.41 1.33
C LEU A 58 2.27 -0.34 0.41
N TYR A 59 1.10 -0.75 0.88
CA TYR A 59 -0.14 -0.61 0.11
C TYR A 59 -0.44 0.85 -0.16
N LEU A 60 -0.25 1.70 0.85
CA LEU A 60 -0.53 3.13 0.71
C LEU A 60 0.35 3.77 -0.38
N VAL A 61 1.66 3.50 -0.36
CA VAL A 61 2.56 4.08 -1.37
C VAL A 61 2.31 3.46 -2.75
N ALA A 62 1.91 2.20 -2.81
CA ALA A 62 1.56 1.56 -4.08
C ALA A 62 0.32 2.22 -4.70
N ILE A 63 -0.70 2.48 -3.90
CA ILE A 63 -1.92 3.16 -4.37
C ILE A 63 -1.57 4.57 -4.85
N ALA A 64 -0.73 5.28 -4.11
CA ALA A 64 -0.30 6.62 -4.50
C ALA A 64 0.38 6.61 -5.87
N GLU A 65 1.22 5.59 -6.12
CA GLU A 65 1.91 5.48 -7.40
C GLU A 65 0.95 5.09 -8.52
N MET A 66 0.06 4.15 -8.26
CA MET A 66 -0.95 3.72 -9.24
C MET A 66 -1.84 4.89 -9.68
N THR A 67 -2.31 5.66 -8.72
CA THR A 67 -3.23 6.78 -8.99
C THR A 67 -2.52 7.96 -9.61
N ARG A 68 -1.26 8.16 -9.27
CA ARG A 68 -0.45 9.22 -9.85
C ARG A 68 -0.27 9.03 -11.35
N SER A 69 -0.19 7.78 -11.81
CA SER A 69 0.02 7.46 -13.22
C SER A 69 -1.28 7.45 -14.03
N SER A 70 -2.43 7.52 -13.37
CA SER A 70 -3.71 7.36 -14.03
C SER A 70 -4.32 8.72 -14.38
N PRO A 71 -4.71 8.93 -15.64
CA PRO A 71 -5.39 10.16 -16.04
C PRO A 71 -6.69 10.40 -15.28
N GLU A 72 -7.37 9.34 -14.86
CA GLU A 72 -8.61 9.46 -14.12
C GLU A 72 -8.44 10.17 -12.79
N CYS A 73 -7.26 10.10 -12.21
CA CYS A 73 -6.99 10.77 -10.94
C CYS A 73 -7.06 12.28 -11.05
N LEU A 74 -6.86 12.81 -12.24
CA LEU A 74 -6.94 14.25 -12.47
C LEU A 74 -8.38 14.77 -12.40
N HIS A 75 -9.35 13.89 -12.52
CA HIS A 75 -10.77 14.24 -12.47
C HIS A 75 -11.38 14.02 -11.10
N GLY A 76 -10.76 13.24 -10.28
CA GLY A 76 -11.30 12.87 -8.99
C GLY A 76 -11.05 13.88 -7.89
N VAL A 77 -10.48 14.97 -8.22
CA VAL A 77 -10.08 15.96 -7.23
C VAL A 77 -11.16 16.97 -6.98
#